data_be61205a79549b5c74b30d9b8502fba0
#
_entry.id   be61205a79549b5c74b30d9b8502fba0
#
_cell.length_a   1.000
_cell.length_b   1.000
_cell.length_c   1.000
_cell.angle_alpha   90.00
_cell.angle_beta   90.00
_cell.angle_gamma   90.00
#
_symmetry.space_group_name_H-M   'P 1'
#
loop_
_entity.id
_entity.type
_entity.pdbx_description
1 polymer ?
#
loop_
_entity_poly.entity_id
_entity_poly.type
_entity_poly.pdbx_seq_one_letter_code
_entity_poly.pdbx_strand_id
1 'polypeptide(L)'
;MTGSFLDSTIVIHVSDPSNQQKATSESCVANNQPSQTPYYALRELLAGHFQNLCDAHNAISAAENLGEAGLHLSIKYALSGRKFGSKQQVLFETLATIYKQNTTGARDQMKQEALTELALRINRLWRKAHNIGNVELVQSLACFNDGKIEYGAAGELRAPNNSFNCIPNQRCAAAAYLFDNKDDLKKMIEALHPDNLDSPAKNKQENVSRRKALKELESKGSKDFDKGRCRALGDAYFAAMCPAGKLVMTSNSRDFIPLCNALGKNVLVP
;
A
#
# COMPACT_ATOMS: atom_id res chain seq x y z
N MET A 1 -6.58 -13.03 -24.26
CA MET A 1 -6.65 -11.97 -23.21
C MET A 1 -5.49 -12.20 -22.26
N THR A 2 -4.68 -11.18 -22.04
CA THR A 2 -3.39 -11.31 -21.31
C THR A 2 -3.55 -11.35 -19.79
N GLY A 3 -4.70 -11.00 -19.22
CA GLY A 3 -4.92 -10.88 -17.78
C GLY A 3 -4.09 -9.76 -17.13
N SER A 4 -4.35 -9.49 -15.85
CA SER A 4 -3.63 -8.45 -15.11
C SER A 4 -3.08 -8.95 -13.77
N PHE A 5 -2.03 -8.28 -13.29
CA PHE A 5 -1.41 -8.47 -11.99
C PHE A 5 -1.42 -7.13 -11.25
N LEU A 6 -2.23 -7.04 -10.19
CA LEU A 6 -2.57 -5.78 -9.54
C LEU A 6 -1.56 -5.43 -8.47
N ASP A 7 -1.02 -4.22 -8.55
CA ASP A 7 -0.26 -3.59 -7.49
C ASP A 7 -1.16 -3.10 -6.34
N SER A 8 -0.57 -2.84 -5.19
CA SER A 8 -1.25 -2.32 -3.99
C SER A 8 -2.03 -1.03 -4.24
N THR A 9 -1.56 -0.16 -5.13
CA THR A 9 -2.28 1.08 -5.49
C THR A 9 -3.61 0.79 -6.17
N ILE A 10 -3.67 -0.19 -7.06
CA ILE A 10 -4.90 -0.61 -7.72
C ILE A 10 -5.83 -1.33 -6.73
N VAL A 11 -5.26 -2.17 -5.86
CA VAL A 11 -6.04 -2.82 -4.78
C VAL A 11 -6.70 -1.77 -3.88
N ILE A 12 -5.99 -0.68 -3.53
CA ILE A 12 -6.55 0.46 -2.80
C ILE A 12 -7.69 1.11 -3.59
N HIS A 13 -7.47 1.42 -4.87
CA HIS A 13 -8.47 2.09 -5.71
C HIS A 13 -9.78 1.30 -5.78
N VAL A 14 -9.70 -0.01 -6.05
CA VAL A 14 -10.93 -0.83 -6.20
C VAL A 14 -11.57 -1.22 -4.86
N SER A 15 -10.81 -1.21 -3.77
CA SER A 15 -11.30 -1.59 -2.44
C SER A 15 -11.88 -0.41 -1.66
N ASP A 16 -11.31 0.79 -1.79
CA ASP A 16 -11.79 1.97 -1.07
C ASP A 16 -12.98 2.62 -1.81
N PRO A 17 -14.18 2.60 -1.24
CA PRO A 17 -15.37 3.14 -1.88
C PRO A 17 -15.30 4.65 -2.14
N SER A 18 -14.46 5.36 -1.42
CA SER A 18 -14.30 6.82 -1.50
C SER A 18 -13.15 7.23 -2.43
N ASN A 19 -12.44 6.27 -3.05
CA ASN A 19 -11.31 6.58 -3.93
C ASN A 19 -11.79 7.16 -5.26
N GLN A 20 -11.24 8.30 -5.65
CA GLN A 20 -11.60 9.00 -6.90
C GLN A 20 -11.25 8.19 -8.16
N GLN A 21 -10.24 7.35 -8.10
CA GLN A 21 -9.78 6.50 -9.20
C GLN A 21 -10.54 5.16 -9.30
N LYS A 22 -11.49 4.92 -8.40
CA LYS A 22 -12.17 3.63 -8.27
C LYS A 22 -12.83 3.17 -9.56
N ALA A 23 -13.69 4.00 -10.14
CA ALA A 23 -14.45 3.62 -11.33
C ALA A 23 -13.53 3.28 -12.52
N THR A 24 -12.49 4.09 -12.73
CA THR A 24 -11.50 3.87 -13.78
C THR A 24 -10.73 2.57 -13.56
N SER A 25 -10.27 2.34 -12.32
CA SER A 25 -9.52 1.14 -11.96
C SER A 25 -10.39 -0.12 -12.03
N GLU A 26 -11.65 -0.08 -11.56
CA GLU A 26 -12.60 -1.20 -11.67
C GLU A 26 -12.86 -1.56 -13.14
N SER A 27 -13.09 -0.57 -14.00
CA SER A 27 -13.26 -0.78 -15.45
C SER A 27 -12.01 -1.41 -16.08
N CYS A 28 -10.83 -0.89 -15.72
CA CYS A 28 -9.58 -1.39 -16.24
C CYS A 28 -9.31 -2.85 -15.80
N VAL A 29 -9.58 -3.18 -14.52
CA VAL A 29 -9.49 -4.55 -13.99
C VAL A 29 -10.48 -5.48 -14.70
N ALA A 30 -11.73 -5.04 -14.91
CA ALA A 30 -12.75 -5.84 -15.59
C ALA A 30 -12.37 -6.19 -17.03
N ASN A 31 -11.74 -5.26 -17.74
CA ASN A 31 -11.31 -5.44 -19.14
C ASN A 31 -10.04 -6.30 -19.30
N ASN A 32 -9.31 -6.57 -18.21
CA ASN A 32 -8.04 -7.29 -18.23
C ASN A 32 -8.05 -8.53 -17.32
N GLN A 33 -9.13 -9.30 -17.41
CA GLN A 33 -9.28 -10.57 -16.69
C GLN A 33 -8.53 -11.73 -17.40
N PRO A 34 -8.09 -12.75 -16.67
CA PRO A 34 -8.18 -12.92 -15.22
C PRO A 34 -7.16 -12.06 -14.45
N SER A 35 -7.59 -11.50 -13.35
CA SER A 35 -6.75 -10.65 -12.51
C SER A 35 -6.23 -11.39 -11.29
N GLN A 36 -4.98 -11.10 -10.91
CA GLN A 36 -4.31 -11.65 -9.73
C GLN A 36 -3.65 -10.53 -8.91
N THR A 37 -3.52 -10.73 -7.62
CA THR A 37 -2.71 -9.86 -6.74
C THR A 37 -2.05 -10.69 -5.63
N PRO A 38 -0.80 -10.38 -5.24
CA PRO A 38 -0.15 -11.12 -4.17
C PRO A 38 -0.67 -10.65 -2.79
N TYR A 39 -0.64 -11.54 -1.80
CA TYR A 39 -0.92 -11.17 -0.40
C TYR A 39 -0.05 -10.00 0.10
N TYR A 40 1.08 -9.76 -0.54
CA TYR A 40 1.92 -8.60 -0.27
C TYR A 40 1.19 -7.27 -0.53
N ALA A 41 0.38 -7.18 -1.59
CA ALA A 41 -0.45 -5.99 -1.86
C ALA A 41 -1.45 -5.73 -0.74
N LEU A 42 -2.09 -6.80 -0.27
CA LEU A 42 -3.03 -6.72 0.84
C LEU A 42 -2.34 -6.25 2.13
N ARG A 43 -1.14 -6.76 2.39
CA ARG A 43 -0.31 -6.30 3.51
C ARG A 43 0.06 -4.82 3.41
N GLU A 44 0.43 -4.34 2.22
CA GLU A 44 0.72 -2.92 2.00
C GLU A 44 -0.52 -2.04 2.21
N LEU A 45 -1.68 -2.48 1.71
CA LEU A 45 -2.94 -1.80 1.95
C LEU A 45 -3.24 -1.70 3.45
N LEU A 46 -3.12 -2.79 4.20
CA LEU A 46 -3.43 -2.82 5.63
C LEU A 46 -2.45 -2.00 6.46
N ALA A 47 -1.14 -2.15 6.20
CA ALA A 47 -0.10 -1.40 6.92
C ALA A 47 -0.02 0.09 6.52
N GLY A 48 -0.54 0.45 5.35
CA GLY A 48 -0.54 1.80 4.79
C GLY A 48 -1.89 2.50 4.88
N HIS A 49 -2.68 2.37 3.83
CA HIS A 49 -3.92 3.12 3.66
C HIS A 49 -4.96 2.82 4.75
N PHE A 50 -5.18 1.56 5.05
CA PHE A 50 -6.11 1.13 6.10
C PHE A 50 -5.70 1.66 7.48
N GLN A 51 -4.40 1.54 7.85
CA GLN A 51 -3.90 2.09 9.11
C GLN A 51 -4.06 3.61 9.18
N ASN A 52 -3.93 4.32 8.05
CA ASN A 52 -4.17 5.76 8.01
C ASN A 52 -5.62 6.13 8.36
N LEU A 53 -6.59 5.32 7.90
CA LEU A 53 -8.00 5.50 8.27
C LEU A 53 -8.23 5.23 9.77
N CYS A 54 -7.64 4.16 10.31
CA CYS A 54 -7.70 3.87 11.75
C CYS A 54 -7.08 4.99 12.58
N ASP A 55 -5.92 5.50 12.18
CA ASP A 55 -5.24 6.60 12.86
C ASP A 55 -6.08 7.88 12.85
N ALA A 56 -6.75 8.20 11.73
CA ALA A 56 -7.66 9.34 11.62
C ALA A 56 -8.89 9.18 12.53
N HIS A 57 -9.51 8.01 12.53
CA HIS A 57 -10.63 7.69 13.42
C HIS A 57 -10.23 7.85 14.89
N ASN A 58 -9.10 7.29 15.29
CA ASN A 58 -8.62 7.35 16.68
C ASN A 58 -8.30 8.79 17.11
N ALA A 59 -7.70 9.58 16.23
CA ALA A 59 -7.41 10.99 16.53
C ALA A 59 -8.69 11.80 16.71
N ILE A 60 -9.71 11.58 15.87
CA ILE A 60 -11.01 12.25 16.01
C ILE A 60 -11.73 11.78 17.29
N SER A 61 -11.67 10.48 17.58
CA SER A 61 -12.28 9.93 18.79
C SER A 61 -11.71 10.53 20.07
N ALA A 62 -10.39 10.66 20.14
CA ALA A 62 -9.67 11.16 21.32
C ALA A 62 -9.73 12.67 21.51
N ALA A 63 -9.97 13.44 20.45
CA ALA A 63 -9.96 14.91 20.48
C ALA A 63 -11.32 15.47 20.91
N GLU A 64 -11.32 16.67 21.50
CA GLU A 64 -12.58 17.38 21.80
C GLU A 64 -13.29 17.86 20.52
N ASN A 65 -12.51 18.26 19.53
CA ASN A 65 -13.03 18.76 18.26
C ASN A 65 -12.12 18.36 17.06
N LEU A 66 -12.60 18.60 15.85
CA LEU A 66 -11.89 18.24 14.62
C LEU A 66 -10.57 19.01 14.41
N GLY A 67 -10.46 20.24 14.91
CA GLY A 67 -9.22 21.03 14.84
C GLY A 67 -8.13 20.43 15.72
N GLU A 68 -8.48 20.02 16.94
CA GLU A 68 -7.58 19.32 17.86
C GLU A 68 -7.15 17.95 17.29
N ALA A 69 -8.07 17.21 16.68
CA ALA A 69 -7.74 15.97 15.99
C ALA A 69 -6.66 16.17 14.90
N GLY A 70 -6.80 17.24 14.11
CA GLY A 70 -5.81 17.62 13.11
C GLY A 70 -4.44 17.95 13.71
N LEU A 71 -4.43 18.67 14.85
CA LEU A 71 -3.20 18.98 15.56
C LEU A 71 -2.52 17.72 16.12
N HIS A 72 -3.27 16.83 16.76
CA HIS A 72 -2.74 15.56 17.29
C HIS A 72 -2.10 14.70 16.20
N LEU A 73 -2.76 14.57 15.05
CA LEU A 73 -2.19 13.87 13.90
C LEU A 73 -0.90 14.56 13.44
N SER A 74 -0.90 15.87 13.34
CA SER A 74 0.26 16.65 12.93
C SER A 74 1.48 16.42 13.81
N ILE A 75 1.29 16.48 15.12
CA ILE A 75 2.35 16.24 16.12
C ILE A 75 2.85 14.79 16.03
N LYS A 76 1.94 13.83 16.01
CA LYS A 76 2.29 12.39 15.92
C LYS A 76 3.16 12.08 14.70
N TYR A 77 2.92 12.75 13.58
CA TYR A 77 3.68 12.51 12.35
C TYR A 77 4.99 13.29 12.29
N ALA A 78 5.01 14.52 12.77
CA ALA A 78 6.25 15.28 12.92
C ALA A 78 7.28 14.51 13.77
N LEU A 79 6.84 13.93 14.89
CA LEU A 79 7.69 13.13 15.77
C LEU A 79 8.13 11.79 15.16
N SER A 80 7.35 11.22 14.26
CA SER A 80 7.67 9.91 13.65
C SER A 80 8.60 9.99 12.44
N GLY A 81 8.99 11.18 11.98
CA GLY A 81 9.79 11.38 10.78
C GLY A 81 9.12 10.90 9.47
N ARG A 82 7.85 10.53 9.53
CA ARG A 82 7.09 10.03 8.38
C ARG A 82 6.54 11.19 7.55
N LYS A 83 6.54 11.04 6.23
CA LYS A 83 5.95 12.02 5.32
C LYS A 83 4.48 12.25 5.66
N PHE A 84 4.19 13.51 5.96
CA PHE A 84 2.91 14.01 6.46
C PHE A 84 1.74 13.86 5.45
N GLY A 85 2.02 13.80 4.15
CA GLY A 85 1.04 14.02 3.09
C GLY A 85 -0.17 13.05 3.04
N SER A 86 0.05 11.74 3.07
CA SER A 86 -1.03 10.77 2.78
C SER A 86 -2.08 10.65 3.89
N LYS A 87 -1.69 10.88 5.14
CA LYS A 87 -2.58 10.72 6.29
C LYS A 87 -3.43 11.97 6.52
N GLN A 88 -2.87 13.16 6.27
CA GLN A 88 -3.63 14.40 6.21
C GLN A 88 -4.63 14.38 5.07
N GLN A 89 -4.24 13.84 3.92
CA GLN A 89 -5.13 13.74 2.78
C GLN A 89 -6.38 12.93 3.14
N VAL A 90 -6.25 11.77 3.80
CA VAL A 90 -7.39 10.97 4.27
C VAL A 90 -8.27 11.76 5.22
N LEU A 91 -7.67 12.48 6.19
CA LEU A 91 -8.43 13.31 7.11
C LEU A 91 -9.16 14.44 6.37
N PHE A 92 -8.47 15.17 5.49
CA PHE A 92 -9.07 16.27 4.73
C PHE A 92 -10.16 15.80 3.77
N GLU A 93 -9.96 14.67 3.07
CA GLU A 93 -11.00 14.07 2.21
C GLU A 93 -12.25 13.69 3.00
N THR A 94 -12.06 13.10 4.19
CA THR A 94 -13.16 12.74 5.09
C THR A 94 -13.89 13.99 5.59
N LEU A 95 -13.15 15.00 6.05
CA LEU A 95 -13.72 16.27 6.50
C LEU A 95 -14.43 17.00 5.35
N ALA A 96 -13.83 17.05 4.16
CA ALA A 96 -14.45 17.67 2.99
C ALA A 96 -15.77 16.98 2.59
N THR A 97 -15.85 15.67 2.72
CA THR A 97 -17.08 14.91 2.48
C THR A 97 -18.18 15.29 3.47
N ILE A 98 -17.84 15.37 4.76
CA ILE A 98 -18.77 15.74 5.82
C ILE A 98 -19.24 17.20 5.67
N TYR A 99 -18.32 18.12 5.39
CA TYR A 99 -18.66 19.53 5.15
C TYR A 99 -19.55 19.73 3.92
N LYS A 100 -19.40 18.92 2.87
CA LYS A 100 -20.28 18.96 1.68
C LYS A 100 -21.68 18.47 2.00
N GLN A 101 -21.82 17.55 2.94
CA GLN A 101 -23.12 16.96 3.32
C GLN A 101 -23.85 17.77 4.39
N ASN A 102 -23.13 18.54 5.24
CA ASN A 102 -23.69 19.25 6.39
C ASN A 102 -23.11 20.66 6.54
N THR A 103 -23.80 21.65 6.02
CA THR A 103 -23.43 23.08 6.12
C THR A 103 -23.91 23.75 7.42
N THR A 104 -24.75 23.10 8.24
CA THR A 104 -25.48 23.72 9.37
C THR A 104 -25.40 22.98 10.71
N GLY A 105 -24.60 21.89 10.80
CA GLY A 105 -24.54 21.08 12.02
C GLY A 105 -23.71 21.68 13.16
N ALA A 106 -24.11 21.37 14.39
CA ALA A 106 -23.32 21.65 15.58
C ALA A 106 -21.97 20.90 15.54
N ARG A 107 -20.90 21.45 16.15
CA ARG A 107 -19.54 20.87 16.11
C ARG A 107 -19.49 19.42 16.60
N ASP A 108 -20.27 19.06 17.62
CA ASP A 108 -20.35 17.69 18.15
C ASP A 108 -21.02 16.73 17.17
N GLN A 109 -22.06 17.19 16.46
CA GLN A 109 -22.71 16.42 15.42
C GLN A 109 -21.73 16.12 14.28
N MET A 110 -20.93 17.09 13.83
CA MET A 110 -19.91 16.90 12.79
C MET A 110 -18.83 15.90 13.21
N LYS A 111 -18.44 15.88 14.51
CA LYS A 111 -17.50 14.89 15.05
C LYS A 111 -18.08 13.48 14.96
N GLN A 112 -19.34 13.28 15.38
CA GLN A 112 -19.99 11.97 15.32
C GLN A 112 -20.21 11.47 13.89
N GLU A 113 -20.54 12.34 12.97
CA GLU A 113 -20.66 12.03 11.55
C GLU A 113 -19.32 11.61 10.96
N ALA A 114 -18.21 12.31 11.32
CA ALA A 114 -16.85 11.96 10.89
C ALA A 114 -16.44 10.57 11.40
N LEU A 115 -16.72 10.27 12.66
CA LEU A 115 -16.45 8.95 13.25
C LEU A 115 -17.25 7.85 12.55
N THR A 116 -18.54 8.10 12.33
CA THR A 116 -19.44 7.15 11.66
C THR A 116 -18.99 6.87 10.23
N GLU A 117 -18.67 7.92 9.46
CA GLU A 117 -18.21 7.77 8.07
C GLU A 117 -16.89 7.02 8.00
N LEU A 118 -15.91 7.35 8.85
CA LEU A 118 -14.64 6.64 8.93
C LEU A 118 -14.82 5.17 9.32
N ALA A 119 -15.66 4.88 10.31
CA ALA A 119 -15.94 3.51 10.72
C ALA A 119 -16.60 2.69 9.58
N LEU A 120 -17.55 3.28 8.86
CA LEU A 120 -18.16 2.67 7.68
C LEU A 120 -17.15 2.43 6.56
N ARG A 121 -16.28 3.42 6.28
CA ARG A 121 -15.23 3.32 5.26
C ARG A 121 -14.21 2.22 5.61
N ILE A 122 -13.77 2.17 6.88
CA ILE A 122 -12.87 1.14 7.40
C ILE A 122 -13.48 -0.25 7.23
N ASN A 123 -14.74 -0.45 7.65
CA ASN A 123 -15.41 -1.74 7.54
C ASN A 123 -15.64 -2.17 6.08
N ARG A 124 -16.00 -1.24 5.20
CA ARG A 124 -16.19 -1.51 3.76
C ARG A 124 -14.86 -1.87 3.09
N LEU A 125 -13.80 -1.10 3.38
CA LEU A 125 -12.45 -1.36 2.88
C LEU A 125 -11.96 -2.74 3.33
N TRP A 126 -12.14 -3.07 4.62
CA TRP A 126 -11.77 -4.38 5.16
C TRP A 126 -12.45 -5.53 4.40
N ARG A 127 -13.77 -5.47 4.26
CA ARG A 127 -14.53 -6.51 3.55
C ARG A 127 -14.12 -6.63 2.08
N LYS A 128 -13.93 -5.51 1.40
CA LYS A 128 -13.54 -5.51 -0.02
C LYS A 128 -12.08 -5.95 -0.23
N ALA A 129 -11.16 -5.59 0.64
CA ALA A 129 -9.78 -6.01 0.53
C ALA A 129 -9.61 -7.53 0.59
N HIS A 130 -10.47 -8.23 1.36
CA HIS A 130 -10.48 -9.69 1.46
C HIS A 130 -11.34 -10.37 0.39
N ASN A 131 -12.17 -9.62 -0.33
CA ASN A 131 -13.01 -10.11 -1.40
C ASN A 131 -13.04 -9.10 -2.55
N ILE A 132 -11.90 -8.95 -3.21
CA ILE A 132 -11.81 -8.15 -4.43
C ILE A 132 -12.40 -9.03 -5.54
N GLY A 133 -13.66 -8.80 -5.89
CA GLY A 133 -14.39 -9.64 -6.84
C GLY A 133 -13.60 -9.92 -8.12
N ASN A 134 -13.54 -11.17 -8.54
CA ASN A 134 -12.81 -11.68 -9.71
C ASN A 134 -11.29 -11.45 -9.69
N VAL A 135 -10.68 -11.16 -8.51
CA VAL A 135 -9.22 -11.07 -8.36
C VAL A 135 -8.75 -12.22 -7.49
N GLU A 136 -7.89 -13.05 -8.04
CA GLU A 136 -7.26 -14.16 -7.33
C GLU A 136 -6.13 -13.65 -6.44
N LEU A 137 -6.16 -13.99 -5.14
CA LEU A 137 -5.04 -13.78 -4.23
C LEU A 137 -4.03 -14.90 -4.41
N VAL A 138 -2.80 -14.52 -4.78
CA VAL A 138 -1.71 -15.46 -5.00
C VAL A 138 -0.57 -15.27 -4.01
N GLN A 139 0.18 -16.34 -3.77
CA GLN A 139 1.41 -16.30 -2.95
C GLN A 139 1.21 -15.79 -1.52
N SER A 140 0.71 -16.64 -0.64
CA SER A 140 0.62 -16.34 0.78
C SER A 140 1.99 -15.95 1.38
N LEU A 141 1.97 -15.00 2.29
CA LEU A 141 3.15 -14.58 3.05
C LEU A 141 3.03 -15.08 4.49
N ALA A 142 4.04 -15.80 4.98
CA ALA A 142 4.09 -16.25 6.38
C ALA A 142 4.02 -15.07 7.38
N CYS A 143 4.45 -13.88 6.98
CA CYS A 143 4.38 -12.66 7.79
C CYS A 143 3.06 -11.86 7.60
N PHE A 144 2.11 -12.37 6.82
CA PHE A 144 0.77 -11.81 6.73
C PHE A 144 -0.10 -12.38 7.84
N ASN A 145 -0.73 -11.52 8.62
CA ASN A 145 -1.69 -11.89 9.64
C ASN A 145 -3.10 -11.57 9.15
N ASP A 146 -3.90 -12.58 8.93
CA ASP A 146 -5.32 -12.46 8.53
C ASP A 146 -6.26 -12.21 9.74
N GLY A 147 -5.73 -11.56 10.78
CA GLY A 147 -6.46 -11.18 11.98
C GLY A 147 -7.60 -10.20 11.68
N LYS A 148 -8.49 -10.03 12.65
CA LYS A 148 -9.61 -9.07 12.58
C LYS A 148 -9.16 -7.67 13.00
N ILE A 149 -9.98 -6.66 12.68
CA ILE A 149 -9.85 -5.33 13.28
C ILE A 149 -10.03 -5.47 14.78
N GLU A 150 -9.07 -4.96 15.54
CA GLU A 150 -9.09 -4.98 16.99
C GLU A 150 -9.63 -3.65 17.51
N TYR A 151 -10.36 -3.73 18.61
CA TYR A 151 -10.84 -2.55 19.35
C TYR A 151 -10.06 -2.46 20.66
N GLY A 152 -9.40 -1.34 20.89
CA GLY A 152 -8.76 -1.04 22.16
C GLY A 152 -9.77 -0.76 23.27
N ALA A 153 -9.29 -0.69 24.51
CA ALA A 153 -10.14 -0.47 25.70
C ALA A 153 -10.92 0.86 25.67
N ALA A 154 -10.38 1.89 25.03
CA ALA A 154 -11.03 3.18 24.83
C ALA A 154 -11.72 3.30 23.44
N GLY A 155 -11.94 2.19 22.75
CA GLY A 155 -12.59 2.17 21.43
C GLY A 155 -11.66 2.46 20.26
N GLU A 156 -10.35 2.50 20.47
CA GLU A 156 -9.38 2.70 19.38
C GLU A 156 -9.41 1.54 18.39
N LEU A 157 -9.39 1.88 17.11
CA LEU A 157 -9.28 0.91 16.03
C LEU A 157 -7.82 0.57 15.77
N ARG A 158 -7.51 -0.72 15.68
CA ARG A 158 -6.19 -1.24 15.31
C ARG A 158 -6.30 -2.18 14.13
N ALA A 159 -5.53 -1.89 13.08
CA ALA A 159 -5.44 -2.77 11.94
C ALA A 159 -4.54 -3.97 12.25
N PRO A 160 -4.91 -5.19 11.83
CA PRO A 160 -3.95 -6.27 11.74
C PRO A 160 -2.87 -5.88 10.74
N ASN A 161 -1.66 -6.38 10.93
CA ASN A 161 -0.52 -6.00 10.07
C ASN A 161 -0.20 -4.49 10.02
N ASN A 162 -0.54 -3.74 11.09
CA ASN A 162 -0.32 -2.29 11.19
C ASN A 162 1.16 -1.85 11.09
N SER A 163 2.07 -2.80 11.03
CA SER A 163 3.48 -2.57 10.83
C SER A 163 4.08 -3.59 9.86
N PHE A 164 5.08 -3.14 9.07
CA PHE A 164 5.91 -4.05 8.25
C PHE A 164 6.93 -4.83 9.10
N ASN A 165 6.56 -5.22 10.32
CA ASN A 165 7.43 -5.99 11.18
C ASN A 165 7.55 -7.42 10.66
N CYS A 166 8.75 -7.81 10.33
CA CYS A 166 9.04 -9.20 10.02
C CYS A 166 8.98 -10.04 11.30
N ILE A 167 8.46 -11.26 11.18
CA ILE A 167 8.47 -12.20 12.29
C ILE A 167 9.91 -12.55 12.63
N PRO A 168 10.34 -12.42 13.89
CA PRO A 168 11.69 -12.82 14.31
C PRO A 168 11.98 -14.27 13.88
N ASN A 169 13.19 -14.50 13.40
CA ASN A 169 13.67 -15.83 12.99
C ASN A 169 12.97 -16.47 11.77
N GLN A 170 12.09 -15.78 11.08
CA GLN A 170 11.56 -16.24 9.80
C GLN A 170 12.32 -15.61 8.62
N ARG A 171 12.56 -16.43 7.59
CA ARG A 171 13.09 -15.96 6.30
C ARG A 171 12.05 -15.06 5.63
N CYS A 172 12.46 -13.88 5.17
CA CYS A 172 11.58 -13.00 4.41
C CYS A 172 11.19 -13.65 3.08
N ALA A 173 9.90 -13.92 2.88
CA ALA A 173 9.42 -14.59 1.66
C ALA A 173 9.70 -13.78 0.38
N ALA A 174 9.57 -12.44 0.43
CA ALA A 174 9.88 -11.59 -0.70
C ALA A 174 11.38 -11.61 -1.05
N ALA A 175 12.26 -11.54 -0.02
CA ALA A 175 13.70 -11.65 -0.21
C ALA A 175 14.09 -13.04 -0.73
N ALA A 176 13.46 -14.10 -0.21
CA ALA A 176 13.69 -15.46 -0.66
C ALA A 176 13.34 -15.63 -2.13
N TYR A 177 12.14 -15.20 -2.52
CA TYR A 177 11.67 -15.29 -3.89
C TYR A 177 12.61 -14.56 -4.86
N LEU A 178 12.98 -13.31 -4.55
CA LEU A 178 13.89 -12.53 -5.39
C LEU A 178 15.28 -13.16 -5.48
N PHE A 179 15.79 -13.70 -4.38
CA PHE A 179 17.09 -14.37 -4.36
C PHE A 179 17.11 -15.68 -5.13
N ASP A 180 16.01 -16.43 -5.09
CA ASP A 180 15.87 -17.69 -5.84
C ASP A 180 15.73 -17.45 -7.35
N ASN A 181 15.29 -16.22 -7.77
CA ASN A 181 15.21 -15.77 -9.16
C ASN A 181 16.40 -14.84 -9.52
N LYS A 182 17.61 -15.38 -9.46
CA LYS A 182 18.87 -14.60 -9.56
C LYS A 182 19.01 -13.79 -10.85
N ASP A 183 18.56 -14.30 -11.98
CA ASP A 183 18.68 -13.60 -13.26
C ASP A 183 17.79 -12.36 -13.30
N ASP A 184 16.57 -12.47 -12.79
CA ASP A 184 15.65 -11.34 -12.69
C ASP A 184 16.14 -10.31 -11.66
N LEU A 185 16.71 -10.78 -10.54
CA LEU A 185 17.34 -9.92 -9.53
C LEU A 185 18.45 -9.06 -10.16
N LYS A 186 19.37 -9.67 -10.92
CA LYS A 186 20.47 -8.98 -11.61
C LYS A 186 19.97 -7.96 -12.64
N LYS A 187 19.00 -8.35 -13.48
CA LYS A 187 18.38 -7.43 -14.45
C LYS A 187 17.78 -6.21 -13.79
N MET A 188 17.07 -6.38 -12.67
CA MET A 188 16.49 -5.26 -11.93
C MET A 188 17.55 -4.36 -11.27
N ILE A 189 18.63 -4.93 -10.72
CA ILE A 189 19.76 -4.17 -10.20
C ILE A 189 20.39 -3.28 -11.27
N GLU A 190 20.56 -3.82 -12.47
CA GLU A 190 21.13 -3.09 -13.61
C GLU A 190 20.19 -2.01 -14.12
N ALA A 191 18.89 -2.31 -14.27
CA ALA A 191 17.89 -1.34 -14.71
C ALA A 191 17.75 -0.13 -13.74
N LEU A 192 18.03 -0.36 -12.46
CA LEU A 192 18.04 0.70 -11.44
C LEU A 192 19.40 1.40 -11.32
N HIS A 193 20.33 1.21 -12.28
CA HIS A 193 21.55 1.99 -12.30
C HIS A 193 21.23 3.46 -12.59
N PRO A 194 21.86 4.43 -11.90
CA PRO A 194 21.57 5.85 -12.09
C PRO A 194 21.65 6.31 -13.54
N ASP A 195 22.58 5.74 -14.31
CA ASP A 195 22.79 6.07 -15.72
C ASP A 195 21.66 5.57 -16.64
N ASN A 196 20.87 4.62 -16.17
CA ASN A 196 19.75 4.00 -16.91
C ASN A 196 18.39 4.60 -16.55
N LEU A 197 18.36 5.61 -15.66
CA LEU A 197 17.12 6.20 -15.16
C LEU A 197 16.92 7.63 -15.67
N ASP A 198 15.92 7.82 -16.52
CA ASP A 198 15.46 9.13 -17.00
C ASP A 198 14.55 9.85 -16.00
N SER A 199 14.88 9.81 -14.70
CA SER A 199 13.97 10.25 -13.66
C SER A 199 14.34 11.57 -13.01
N PRO A 200 13.34 12.42 -12.61
CA PRO A 200 13.59 13.57 -11.74
C PRO A 200 14.25 13.14 -10.41
N ALA A 201 14.96 14.04 -9.77
CA ALA A 201 15.79 13.79 -8.57
C ALA A 201 15.10 13.01 -7.43
N LYS A 202 13.79 13.20 -7.23
CA LYS A 202 12.99 12.52 -6.18
C LYS A 202 12.87 11.01 -6.40
N ASN A 203 12.77 10.58 -7.67
CA ASN A 203 12.71 9.16 -8.00
C ASN A 203 14.09 8.50 -7.93
N LYS A 204 15.16 9.25 -8.17
CA LYS A 204 16.52 8.73 -8.04
C LYS A 204 16.80 8.20 -6.64
N GLN A 205 16.35 8.87 -5.57
CA GLN A 205 16.63 8.45 -4.20
C GLN A 205 15.88 7.17 -3.80
N GLU A 206 14.64 7.00 -4.23
CA GLU A 206 13.86 5.77 -3.99
C GLU A 206 14.46 4.59 -4.76
N ASN A 207 14.81 4.79 -6.03
CA ASN A 207 15.47 3.78 -6.86
C ASN A 207 16.87 3.43 -6.37
N VAL A 208 17.63 4.40 -5.86
CA VAL A 208 18.95 4.15 -5.21
C VAL A 208 18.79 3.28 -3.97
N SER A 209 17.79 3.56 -3.14
CA SER A 209 17.49 2.76 -1.94
C SER A 209 17.06 1.35 -2.30
N ARG A 210 16.22 1.20 -3.32
CA ARG A 210 15.77 -0.10 -3.85
C ARG A 210 16.94 -0.90 -4.44
N ARG A 211 17.74 -0.27 -5.29
CA ARG A 211 18.95 -0.88 -5.85
C ARG A 211 19.92 -1.34 -4.77
N LYS A 212 20.14 -0.52 -3.74
CA LYS A 212 20.99 -0.89 -2.59
C LYS A 212 20.45 -2.13 -1.87
N ALA A 213 19.13 -2.21 -1.65
CA ALA A 213 18.50 -3.36 -1.02
C ALA A 213 18.63 -4.64 -1.89
N LEU A 214 18.44 -4.52 -3.21
CA LEU A 214 18.61 -5.65 -4.14
C LEU A 214 20.08 -6.13 -4.20
N LYS A 215 21.06 -5.23 -4.24
CA LYS A 215 22.50 -5.58 -4.18
C LYS A 215 22.88 -6.25 -2.87
N GLU A 216 22.34 -5.76 -1.76
CA GLU A 216 22.56 -6.40 -0.47
C GLU A 216 21.98 -7.81 -0.42
N LEU A 217 20.77 -8.00 -0.98
CA LEU A 217 20.16 -9.31 -1.10
C LEU A 217 21.00 -10.24 -1.98
N GLU A 218 21.51 -9.76 -3.11
CA GLU A 218 22.38 -10.52 -4.01
C GLU A 218 23.66 -10.98 -3.29
N SER A 219 24.30 -10.09 -2.53
CA SER A 219 25.59 -10.35 -1.89
C SER A 219 25.49 -11.19 -0.60
N LYS A 220 24.50 -10.94 0.25
CA LYS A 220 24.36 -11.58 1.57
C LYS A 220 23.41 -12.79 1.55
N GLY A 221 22.58 -12.91 0.50
CA GLY A 221 21.53 -13.90 0.45
C GLY A 221 20.31 -13.53 1.29
N SER A 222 19.25 -14.33 1.15
CA SER A 222 17.96 -14.07 1.79
C SER A 222 17.90 -14.42 3.29
N LYS A 223 18.87 -15.19 3.81
CA LYS A 223 18.92 -15.56 5.24
C LYS A 223 19.36 -14.40 6.11
N ASP A 224 20.36 -13.66 5.63
CA ASP A 224 21.01 -12.56 6.37
C ASP A 224 20.49 -11.19 5.93
N PHE A 225 19.41 -11.16 5.14
CA PHE A 225 18.83 -9.92 4.68
C PHE A 225 18.13 -9.16 5.82
N ASP A 226 18.44 -7.86 5.94
CA ASP A 226 17.88 -7.00 6.98
C ASP A 226 16.35 -6.91 6.85
N LYS A 227 15.68 -7.34 7.91
CA LYS A 227 14.22 -7.38 8.01
C LYS A 227 13.54 -6.02 7.88
N GLY A 228 14.24 -4.93 8.21
CA GLY A 228 13.74 -3.56 8.03
C GLY A 228 13.60 -3.13 6.56
N ARG A 229 14.18 -3.86 5.62
CA ARG A 229 14.24 -3.49 4.19
C ARG A 229 13.18 -4.17 3.31
N CYS A 230 12.30 -4.96 3.85
CA CYS A 230 11.24 -5.63 3.09
C CYS A 230 10.46 -4.64 2.19
N ARG A 231 10.17 -3.45 2.70
CA ARG A 231 9.46 -2.40 1.94
C ARG A 231 10.25 -1.89 0.72
N ALA A 232 11.58 -1.85 0.81
CA ALA A 232 12.43 -1.45 -0.31
C ALA A 232 12.45 -2.50 -1.44
N LEU A 233 12.09 -3.76 -1.15
CA LEU A 233 11.97 -4.83 -2.14
C LEU A 233 10.57 -4.92 -2.76
N GLY A 234 9.56 -4.25 -2.21
CA GLY A 234 8.15 -4.45 -2.57
C GLY A 234 7.89 -4.39 -4.06
N ASP A 235 8.21 -3.27 -4.71
CA ASP A 235 7.94 -3.09 -6.14
C ASP A 235 8.73 -4.08 -7.01
N ALA A 236 9.99 -4.40 -6.63
CA ALA A 236 10.80 -5.40 -7.32
C ALA A 236 10.18 -6.81 -7.18
N TYR A 237 9.68 -7.13 -5.99
CA TYR A 237 8.96 -8.37 -5.72
C TYR A 237 7.69 -8.47 -6.56
N PHE A 238 6.88 -7.40 -6.63
CA PHE A 238 5.71 -7.33 -7.49
C PHE A 238 6.05 -7.55 -8.96
N ALA A 239 7.04 -6.80 -9.46
CA ALA A 239 7.46 -6.92 -10.85
C ALA A 239 7.94 -8.33 -11.18
N ALA A 240 8.74 -8.95 -10.31
CA ALA A 240 9.24 -10.31 -10.51
C ALA A 240 8.13 -11.36 -10.46
N MET A 241 7.18 -11.22 -9.53
CA MET A 241 6.08 -12.17 -9.34
C MET A 241 5.02 -12.15 -10.43
N CYS A 242 4.87 -11.05 -11.15
CA CYS A 242 3.88 -10.97 -12.23
C CYS A 242 4.13 -12.12 -13.24
N PRO A 243 3.15 -12.99 -13.48
CA PRO A 243 3.31 -14.08 -14.43
C PRO A 243 3.60 -13.58 -15.85
N ALA A 244 4.34 -14.38 -16.61
CA ALA A 244 4.59 -14.09 -18.02
C ALA A 244 3.26 -13.91 -18.78
N GLY A 245 3.20 -12.89 -19.63
CA GLY A 245 2.01 -12.58 -20.43
C GLY A 245 0.91 -11.80 -19.70
N LYS A 246 1.05 -11.52 -18.39
CA LYS A 246 0.13 -10.60 -17.68
C LYS A 246 0.66 -9.18 -17.69
N LEU A 247 -0.27 -8.23 -17.59
CA LEU A 247 0.04 -6.80 -17.44
C LEU A 247 0.21 -6.44 -15.96
N VAL A 248 1.30 -5.78 -15.58
CA VAL A 248 1.41 -5.16 -14.26
C VAL A 248 0.54 -3.91 -14.24
N MET A 249 -0.53 -3.94 -13.48
CA MET A 249 -1.44 -2.80 -13.35
C MET A 249 -1.11 -2.01 -12.10
N THR A 250 -0.74 -0.73 -12.27
CA THR A 250 -0.31 0.17 -11.19
C THR A 250 -0.59 1.62 -11.53
N SER A 251 -0.88 2.45 -10.53
CA SER A 251 -0.87 3.91 -10.68
C SER A 251 0.53 4.52 -10.43
N ASN A 252 1.47 3.72 -9.95
CA ASN A 252 2.86 4.13 -9.68
C ASN A 252 3.80 3.70 -10.82
N SER A 253 3.51 4.14 -12.03
CA SER A 253 4.24 3.76 -13.23
C SER A 253 5.75 4.06 -13.15
N ARG A 254 6.13 5.13 -12.47
CA ARG A 254 7.53 5.57 -12.35
C ARG A 254 8.43 4.56 -11.65
N ASP A 255 7.90 3.85 -10.66
CA ASP A 255 8.64 2.84 -9.91
C ASP A 255 8.61 1.48 -10.63
N PHE A 256 7.53 1.18 -11.34
CA PHE A 256 7.34 -0.11 -12.00
C PHE A 256 7.94 -0.20 -13.40
N ILE A 257 7.91 0.88 -14.20
CA ILE A 257 8.40 0.84 -15.59
C ILE A 257 9.84 0.33 -15.70
N PRO A 258 10.84 0.82 -14.92
CA PRO A 258 12.20 0.33 -15.04
C PRO A 258 12.33 -1.15 -14.71
N LEU A 259 11.63 -1.61 -13.68
CA LEU A 259 11.65 -3.00 -13.23
C LEU A 259 10.98 -3.93 -14.23
N CYS A 260 9.79 -3.55 -14.72
CA CYS A 260 9.03 -4.35 -15.66
C CYS A 260 9.72 -4.43 -17.02
N ASN A 261 10.27 -3.33 -17.53
CA ASN A 261 11.05 -3.33 -18.77
C ASN A 261 12.26 -4.27 -18.70
N ALA A 262 12.99 -4.26 -17.57
CA ALA A 262 14.12 -5.18 -17.37
C ALA A 262 13.70 -6.65 -17.42
N LEU A 263 12.46 -6.94 -17.02
CA LEU A 263 11.91 -8.30 -16.99
C LEU A 263 11.08 -8.65 -18.23
N GLY A 264 11.03 -7.77 -19.25
CA GLY A 264 10.22 -7.97 -20.46
C GLY A 264 8.72 -8.00 -20.20
N LYS A 265 8.25 -7.26 -19.17
CA LYS A 265 6.85 -7.18 -18.75
C LYS A 265 6.25 -5.81 -19.09
N ASN A 266 4.95 -5.79 -19.40
CA ASN A 266 4.24 -4.55 -19.72
C ASN A 266 3.55 -3.97 -18.50
N VAL A 267 3.52 -2.64 -18.42
CA VAL A 267 2.83 -1.87 -17.38
C VAL A 267 1.58 -1.24 -17.96
N LEU A 268 0.46 -1.33 -17.24
CA LEU A 268 -0.79 -0.69 -17.54
C LEU A 268 -1.14 0.29 -16.41
N VAL A 269 -1.37 1.54 -16.78
CA VAL A 269 -1.83 2.60 -15.85
C VAL A 269 -3.30 2.87 -16.15
N PRO A 270 -4.22 2.68 -15.19
CA PRO A 270 -5.64 2.97 -15.36
C PRO A 270 -5.95 4.44 -15.55
#